data_d8061ee5fd2aabf8a3e65d0a84546d31
#
_entry.id   d8061ee5fd2aabf8a3e65d0a84546d31
#
_cell.length_a   1.000
_cell.length_b   1.000
_cell.length_c   1.000
_cell.angle_alpha   90.00
_cell.angle_beta   90.00
_cell.angle_gamma   90.00
#
_symmetry.space_group_name_H-M   'P 1'
#
loop_
_entity.id
_entity.type
_entity.pdbx_description
1 polymer ?
#
loop_
_entity_poly.entity_id
_entity_poly.type
_entity_poly.pdbx_seq_one_letter_code
_entity_poly.pdbx_strand_id
1 'polypeptide(L)'
;NKVLAGWNGLAITGLVAAWRASAHTPALALALRVAKFIRDRMVNGDQLARVHHEGTTKQLDGTLDDYAFCGAAFLELAEATGDRAWWDLGARLLGAARTKFVSEEDGVLVFYLAPAGDSLLVHRPESHQDGAIPSGASIFTAALIRLGVVAGDADALALAERYLVQRLTGPTQVNAWANSALLA
;
A
#
# COMPACT_ATOMS: atom_id res chain seq x y z
N ASN A 1 12.54 -15.09 -14.12
CA ASN A 1 12.44 -13.76 -13.49
C ASN A 1 11.06 -13.59 -12.84
N LYS A 2 11.03 -13.17 -11.58
CA LYS A 2 9.80 -12.89 -10.84
C LYS A 2 9.62 -11.37 -10.71
N VAL A 3 8.40 -10.87 -10.91
CA VAL A 3 7.99 -9.50 -10.60
C VAL A 3 7.09 -9.56 -9.38
N LEU A 4 7.49 -8.93 -8.29
CA LEU A 4 6.71 -8.82 -7.06
C LEU A 4 6.01 -7.47 -7.03
N ALA A 5 4.69 -7.45 -6.83
CA ALA A 5 3.89 -6.23 -6.86
C ALA A 5 4.41 -5.18 -5.87
N GLY A 6 4.52 -5.53 -4.59
CA GLY A 6 4.91 -4.60 -3.54
C GLY A 6 6.31 -3.98 -3.77
N TRP A 7 7.29 -4.79 -4.16
CA TRP A 7 8.64 -4.25 -4.43
C TRP A 7 8.67 -3.29 -5.61
N ASN A 8 7.86 -3.55 -6.63
CA ASN A 8 7.71 -2.63 -7.75
C ASN A 8 6.92 -1.37 -7.36
N GLY A 9 5.95 -1.48 -6.44
CA GLY A 9 5.31 -0.32 -5.83
C GLY A 9 6.33 0.60 -5.15
N LEU A 10 7.18 0.06 -4.27
CA LEU A 10 8.26 0.84 -3.64
C LEU A 10 9.23 1.43 -4.66
N ALA A 11 9.57 0.69 -5.72
CA ALA A 11 10.43 1.21 -6.78
C ALA A 11 9.79 2.39 -7.52
N ILE A 12 8.47 2.35 -7.78
CA ILE A 12 7.74 3.48 -8.39
C ILE A 12 7.83 4.71 -7.49
N THR A 13 7.55 4.58 -6.17
CA THR A 13 7.65 5.66 -5.20
C THR A 13 9.06 6.27 -5.20
N GLY A 14 10.11 5.43 -5.14
CA GLY A 14 11.49 5.89 -5.19
C GLY A 14 11.85 6.63 -6.49
N LEU A 15 11.36 6.16 -7.64
CA LEU A 15 11.57 6.79 -8.94
C LEU A 15 10.83 8.13 -9.06
N VAL A 16 9.61 8.23 -8.54
CA VAL A 16 8.86 9.50 -8.46
C VAL A 16 9.57 10.49 -7.56
N ALA A 17 10.06 10.05 -6.39
CA ALA A 17 10.84 10.90 -5.49
C ALA A 17 12.14 11.40 -6.15
N ALA A 18 12.87 10.53 -6.86
CA ALA A 18 14.06 10.90 -7.61
C ALA A 18 13.75 11.94 -8.70
N TRP A 19 12.64 11.77 -9.42
CA TRP A 19 12.20 12.76 -10.41
C TRP A 19 11.84 14.11 -9.76
N ARG A 20 11.10 14.11 -8.64
CA ARG A 20 10.76 15.34 -7.91
C ARG A 20 12.02 16.10 -7.44
N ALA A 21 13.03 15.37 -6.97
CA ALA A 21 14.27 15.97 -6.44
C ALA A 21 15.21 16.52 -7.53
N SER A 22 15.23 15.89 -8.72
CA SER A 22 16.26 16.16 -9.73
C SER A 22 15.72 16.56 -11.11
N ALA A 23 14.39 16.57 -11.29
CA ALA A 23 13.73 16.72 -12.59
C ALA A 23 14.21 15.69 -13.66
N HIS A 24 14.77 14.54 -13.20
CA HIS A 24 15.29 13.50 -14.10
C HIS A 24 14.14 12.75 -14.79
N THR A 25 13.73 13.22 -15.95
CA THR A 25 12.58 12.67 -16.71
C THR A 25 12.64 11.17 -17.00
N PRO A 26 13.80 10.53 -17.23
CA PRO A 26 13.88 9.08 -17.37
C PRO A 26 13.40 8.30 -16.12
N ALA A 27 13.53 8.86 -14.92
CA ALA A 27 13.03 8.22 -13.71
C ALA A 27 11.49 8.15 -13.71
N LEU A 28 10.81 9.24 -14.03
CA LEU A 28 9.35 9.24 -14.16
C LEU A 28 8.87 8.33 -15.30
N ALA A 29 9.58 8.34 -16.45
CA ALA A 29 9.24 7.46 -17.55
C ALA A 29 9.37 5.97 -17.17
N LEU A 30 10.39 5.61 -16.38
CA LEU A 30 10.54 4.25 -15.86
C LEU A 30 9.42 3.92 -14.84
N ALA A 31 9.11 4.82 -13.91
CA ALA A 31 8.01 4.65 -12.96
C ALA A 31 6.70 4.34 -13.68
N LEU A 32 6.36 5.11 -14.71
CA LEU A 32 5.16 4.91 -15.53
C LEU A 32 5.16 3.56 -16.26
N ARG A 33 6.30 3.11 -16.79
CA ARG A 33 6.40 1.79 -17.43
C ARG A 33 6.12 0.66 -16.45
N VAL A 34 6.70 0.74 -15.24
CA VAL A 34 6.49 -0.25 -14.18
C VAL A 34 5.03 -0.24 -13.73
N ALA A 35 4.46 0.94 -13.51
CA ALA A 35 3.07 1.10 -13.11
C ALA A 35 2.08 0.54 -14.15
N LYS A 36 2.31 0.82 -15.44
CA LYS A 36 1.51 0.23 -16.53
C LYS A 36 1.59 -1.29 -16.54
N PHE A 37 2.78 -1.85 -16.31
CA PHE A 37 2.94 -3.31 -16.24
C PHE A 37 2.11 -3.90 -15.09
N ILE A 38 2.16 -3.32 -13.89
CA ILE A 38 1.37 -3.79 -12.75
C ILE A 38 -0.13 -3.69 -13.08
N ARG A 39 -0.59 -2.53 -13.55
CA ARG A 39 -1.98 -2.29 -13.93
C ARG A 39 -2.48 -3.33 -14.94
N ASP A 40 -1.71 -3.57 -16.01
CA ASP A 40 -2.16 -4.34 -17.16
C ASP A 40 -1.98 -5.85 -16.97
N ARG A 41 -1.08 -6.29 -16.08
CA ARG A 41 -0.72 -7.71 -15.90
C ARG A 41 -1.02 -8.27 -14.53
N MET A 42 -1.12 -7.43 -13.51
CA MET A 42 -1.22 -7.91 -12.13
C MET A 42 -2.49 -7.44 -11.42
N VAL A 43 -3.20 -6.46 -11.96
CA VAL A 43 -4.49 -5.97 -11.42
C VAL A 43 -5.64 -6.56 -12.22
N ASN A 44 -6.66 -7.10 -11.51
CA ASN A 44 -7.92 -7.53 -12.09
C ASN A 44 -9.07 -7.07 -11.18
N GLY A 45 -9.80 -6.03 -11.59
CA GLY A 45 -10.78 -5.37 -10.72
C GLY A 45 -10.12 -4.88 -9.42
N ASP A 46 -10.57 -5.40 -8.30
CA ASP A 46 -10.08 -5.06 -6.96
C ASP A 46 -8.98 -6.02 -6.46
N GLN A 47 -8.58 -6.97 -7.29
CA GLN A 47 -7.54 -7.92 -6.96
C GLN A 47 -6.19 -7.46 -7.50
N LEU A 48 -5.17 -7.56 -6.66
CA LEU A 48 -3.77 -7.37 -7.02
C LEU A 48 -3.02 -8.67 -6.83
N ALA A 49 -2.52 -9.25 -7.91
CA ALA A 49 -1.69 -10.44 -7.83
C ALA A 49 -0.32 -10.12 -7.22
N ARG A 50 0.14 -10.97 -6.28
CA ARG A 50 1.43 -10.81 -5.63
C ARG A 50 2.61 -10.98 -6.60
N VAL A 51 2.51 -11.94 -7.52
CA VAL A 51 3.65 -12.40 -8.34
C VAL A 51 3.26 -12.56 -9.80
N HIS A 52 4.07 -11.99 -10.69
CA HIS A 52 4.10 -12.32 -12.12
C HIS A 52 5.41 -13.05 -12.44
N HIS A 53 5.34 -14.21 -13.09
CA HIS A 53 6.50 -15.04 -13.41
C HIS A 53 6.37 -15.68 -14.80
N GLU A 54 7.41 -15.53 -15.63
CA GLU A 54 7.50 -16.15 -16.96
C GLU A 54 6.28 -15.89 -17.86
N GLY A 55 5.84 -14.64 -17.93
CA GLY A 55 4.69 -14.25 -18.75
C GLY A 55 3.32 -14.64 -18.16
N THR A 56 3.30 -15.31 -17.01
CA THR A 56 2.06 -15.73 -16.33
C THR A 56 1.89 -15.03 -15.00
N THR A 57 0.71 -14.47 -14.77
CA THR A 57 0.33 -13.95 -13.44
C THR A 57 -0.28 -15.08 -12.63
N LYS A 58 0.34 -15.41 -11.49
CA LYS A 58 -0.26 -16.37 -10.56
C LYS A 58 -1.42 -15.68 -9.84
N GLN A 59 -2.55 -16.36 -9.76
CA GLN A 59 -3.73 -15.90 -9.02
C GLN A 59 -3.56 -16.07 -7.49
N LEU A 60 -2.39 -15.68 -6.98
CA LEU A 60 -2.17 -15.50 -5.55
C LEU A 60 -2.50 -14.05 -5.24
N ASP A 61 -3.50 -13.82 -4.42
CA ASP A 61 -3.82 -12.47 -3.93
C ASP A 61 -2.60 -11.89 -3.22
N GLY A 62 -2.40 -10.59 -3.40
CA GLY A 62 -1.34 -9.86 -2.72
C GLY A 62 -1.55 -9.81 -1.21
N THR A 63 -0.50 -9.49 -0.51
CA THR A 63 -0.54 -9.16 0.92
C THR A 63 -0.91 -7.68 1.11
N LEU A 64 -1.15 -7.26 2.36
CA LEU A 64 -1.32 -5.84 2.69
C LEU A 64 -0.17 -4.99 2.15
N ASP A 65 1.08 -5.46 2.24
CA ASP A 65 2.26 -4.77 1.72
C ASP A 65 2.12 -4.51 0.21
N ASP A 66 1.68 -5.51 -0.56
CA ASP A 66 1.53 -5.37 -2.01
C ASP A 66 0.47 -4.30 -2.36
N TYR A 67 -0.68 -4.35 -1.69
CA TYR A 67 -1.76 -3.38 -1.89
C TYR A 67 -1.40 -1.98 -1.43
N ALA A 68 -0.78 -1.85 -0.26
CA ALA A 68 -0.37 -0.57 0.31
C ALA A 68 0.69 0.12 -0.55
N PHE A 69 1.74 -0.61 -0.93
CA PHE A 69 2.85 -0.05 -1.71
C PHE A 69 2.42 0.31 -3.13
N CYS A 70 1.63 -0.53 -3.80
CA CYS A 70 1.11 -0.20 -5.12
C CYS A 70 0.07 0.93 -5.07
N GLY A 71 -0.84 0.89 -4.09
CA GLY A 71 -1.85 1.92 -3.91
C GLY A 71 -1.24 3.29 -3.68
N ALA A 72 -0.31 3.41 -2.72
CA ALA A 72 0.42 4.64 -2.45
C ALA A 72 1.22 5.13 -3.66
N ALA A 73 1.93 4.24 -4.35
CA ALA A 73 2.70 4.57 -5.55
C ALA A 73 1.82 5.13 -6.68
N PHE A 74 0.61 4.61 -6.86
CA PHE A 74 -0.32 5.10 -7.87
C PHE A 74 -0.89 6.48 -7.50
N LEU A 75 -1.15 6.76 -6.22
CA LEU A 75 -1.51 8.12 -5.77
C LEU A 75 -0.37 9.10 -6.08
N GLU A 76 0.88 8.74 -5.80
CA GLU A 76 2.05 9.57 -6.11
C GLU A 76 2.24 9.80 -7.61
N LEU A 77 1.99 8.79 -8.44
CA LEU A 77 2.02 8.95 -9.89
C LEU A 77 0.94 9.91 -10.39
N ALA A 78 -0.27 9.84 -9.83
CA ALA A 78 -1.34 10.78 -10.15
C ALA A 78 -0.93 12.23 -9.87
N GLU A 79 -0.33 12.48 -8.71
CA GLU A 79 0.19 13.80 -8.36
C GLU A 79 1.34 14.27 -9.26
N ALA A 80 2.24 13.34 -9.64
CA ALA A 80 3.38 13.64 -10.48
C ALA A 80 2.99 13.92 -11.95
N THR A 81 1.90 13.32 -12.43
CA THR A 81 1.51 13.35 -13.85
C THR A 81 0.25 14.16 -14.12
N GLY A 82 -0.57 14.43 -13.10
CA GLY A 82 -1.92 14.99 -13.25
C GLY A 82 -2.93 13.98 -13.84
N ASP A 83 -2.56 12.72 -14.04
CA ASP A 83 -3.43 11.70 -14.60
C ASP A 83 -4.30 11.05 -13.51
N ARG A 84 -5.56 11.42 -13.50
CA ARG A 84 -6.58 10.95 -12.56
C ARG A 84 -6.74 9.43 -12.55
N ALA A 85 -6.49 8.76 -13.66
CA ALA A 85 -6.64 7.31 -13.75
C ALA A 85 -5.73 6.57 -12.75
N TRP A 86 -4.54 7.11 -12.45
CA TRP A 86 -3.66 6.56 -11.43
C TRP A 86 -4.23 6.74 -10.02
N TRP A 87 -4.83 7.91 -9.75
CA TRP A 87 -5.51 8.14 -8.48
C TRP A 87 -6.63 7.14 -8.22
N ASP A 88 -7.52 6.99 -9.21
CA ASP A 88 -8.68 6.11 -9.11
C ASP A 88 -8.26 4.64 -8.93
N LEU A 89 -7.17 4.21 -9.60
CA LEU A 89 -6.59 2.89 -9.39
C LEU A 89 -5.99 2.71 -7.99
N GLY A 90 -5.23 3.69 -7.51
CA GLY A 90 -4.64 3.68 -6.18
C GLY A 90 -5.71 3.63 -5.09
N ALA A 91 -6.70 4.51 -5.16
CA ALA A 91 -7.82 4.56 -4.20
C ALA A 91 -8.61 3.24 -4.18
N ARG A 92 -8.85 2.64 -5.36
CA ARG A 92 -9.53 1.34 -5.46
C ARG A 92 -8.75 0.21 -4.79
N LEU A 93 -7.43 0.12 -5.01
CA LEU A 93 -6.60 -0.89 -4.35
C LEU A 93 -6.53 -0.68 -2.84
N LEU A 94 -6.47 0.56 -2.36
CA LEU A 94 -6.49 0.87 -0.94
C LEU A 94 -7.86 0.56 -0.31
N GLY A 95 -8.96 0.80 -1.03
CA GLY A 95 -10.29 0.38 -0.62
C GLY A 95 -10.41 -1.15 -0.51
N ALA A 96 -9.87 -1.88 -1.46
CA ALA A 96 -9.80 -3.34 -1.41
C ALA A 96 -8.93 -3.82 -0.23
N ALA A 97 -7.81 -3.14 0.04
CA ALA A 97 -6.97 -3.44 1.19
C ALA A 97 -7.72 -3.28 2.51
N ARG A 98 -8.50 -2.20 2.65
CA ARG A 98 -9.36 -1.97 3.83
C ARG A 98 -10.29 -3.16 4.08
N THR A 99 -10.94 -3.66 3.06
CA THR A 99 -11.88 -4.78 3.17
C THR A 99 -11.20 -6.11 3.49
N LYS A 100 -10.02 -6.36 2.92
CA LYS A 100 -9.35 -7.66 2.99
C LYS A 100 -8.48 -7.83 4.23
N PHE A 101 -7.87 -6.76 4.71
CA PHE A 101 -6.77 -6.85 5.69
C PHE A 101 -7.06 -6.15 7.00
N VAL A 102 -8.08 -5.29 7.07
CA VAL A 102 -8.44 -4.60 8.31
C VAL A 102 -9.54 -5.37 9.02
N SER A 103 -9.33 -5.62 10.30
CA SER A 103 -10.34 -6.19 11.22
C SER A 103 -10.41 -5.35 12.50
N GLU A 104 -11.52 -5.45 13.19
CA GLU A 104 -11.68 -4.92 14.54
C GLU A 104 -11.98 -6.08 15.47
N GLU A 105 -11.13 -6.27 16.48
CA GLU A 105 -11.20 -7.36 17.45
C GLU A 105 -11.21 -6.74 18.86
N ASP A 106 -12.27 -6.96 19.61
CA ASP A 106 -12.47 -6.39 20.96
C ASP A 106 -12.24 -4.87 21.03
N GLY A 107 -12.66 -4.14 19.98
CA GLY A 107 -12.50 -2.69 19.86
C GLY A 107 -11.10 -2.23 19.42
N VAL A 108 -10.20 -3.17 19.11
CA VAL A 108 -8.83 -2.92 18.64
C VAL A 108 -8.77 -3.11 17.13
N LEU A 109 -8.24 -2.11 16.42
CA LEU A 109 -7.96 -2.23 14.98
C LEU A 109 -6.70 -3.06 14.75
N VAL A 110 -6.83 -4.08 13.91
CA VAL A 110 -5.72 -4.94 13.52
C VAL A 110 -5.56 -4.89 12.00
N PHE A 111 -4.34 -4.62 11.55
CA PHE A 111 -3.97 -4.66 10.15
C PHE A 111 -3.17 -5.92 9.88
N TYR A 112 -3.81 -6.88 9.21
CA TYR A 112 -3.24 -8.19 8.91
C TYR A 112 -2.43 -8.17 7.61
N LEU A 113 -1.36 -8.94 7.59
CA LEU A 113 -0.55 -9.13 6.37
C LEU A 113 -1.28 -9.96 5.32
N ALA A 114 -2.01 -10.99 5.75
CA ALA A 114 -2.74 -11.90 4.87
C ALA A 114 -4.24 -11.55 4.81
N PRO A 115 -4.93 -11.83 3.69
CA PRO A 115 -6.36 -11.57 3.56
C PRO A 115 -7.19 -12.43 4.52
N ALA A 116 -8.41 -11.99 4.81
CA ALA A 116 -9.37 -12.79 5.57
C ALA A 116 -9.77 -14.04 4.77
N GLY A 117 -9.95 -15.17 5.48
CA GLY A 117 -10.42 -16.42 4.86
C GLY A 117 -9.33 -17.23 4.15
N ASP A 118 -8.05 -16.91 4.30
CA ASP A 118 -6.97 -17.77 3.81
C ASP A 118 -6.92 -19.07 4.64
N SER A 119 -7.46 -20.14 4.07
CA SER A 119 -7.58 -21.46 4.72
C SER A 119 -6.23 -22.18 4.96
N LEU A 120 -5.15 -21.66 4.39
CA LEU A 120 -3.81 -22.21 4.56
C LEU A 120 -3.12 -21.66 5.83
N LEU A 121 -3.66 -20.63 6.44
CA LEU A 121 -3.09 -20.00 7.62
C LEU A 121 -3.80 -20.45 8.90
N VAL A 122 -3.04 -21.01 9.82
CA VAL A 122 -3.51 -21.31 11.19
C VAL A 122 -3.68 -20.02 12.00
N HIS A 123 -2.84 -19.01 11.73
CA HIS A 123 -2.88 -17.68 12.34
C HIS A 123 -2.55 -16.62 11.30
N ARG A 124 -3.31 -15.53 11.26
CA ARG A 124 -3.04 -14.39 10.39
C ARG A 124 -1.96 -13.51 11.02
N PRO A 125 -0.80 -13.33 10.37
CA PRO A 125 0.21 -12.41 10.90
C PRO A 125 -0.22 -10.97 10.75
N GLU A 126 0.08 -10.14 11.77
CA GLU A 126 -0.10 -8.70 11.69
C GLU A 126 1.03 -8.04 10.88
N SER A 127 0.70 -6.94 10.18
CA SER A 127 1.67 -6.10 9.48
C SER A 127 1.87 -4.80 10.26
N HIS A 128 2.73 -4.80 11.27
CA HIS A 128 2.88 -3.63 12.14
C HIS A 128 4.33 -3.19 12.40
N GLN A 129 5.31 -3.95 11.97
CA GLN A 129 6.72 -3.62 12.19
C GLN A 129 7.42 -3.26 10.89
N ASP A 130 8.07 -2.11 10.87
CA ASP A 130 9.00 -1.74 9.81
C ASP A 130 10.30 -2.53 10.00
N GLY A 131 10.88 -2.96 8.89
CA GLY A 131 12.14 -3.69 8.86
C GLY A 131 13.11 -3.03 7.86
N ALA A 132 13.70 -3.85 6.98
CA ALA A 132 14.49 -3.36 5.85
C ALA A 132 13.65 -2.54 4.84
N ILE A 133 12.35 -2.79 4.84
CA ILE A 133 11.34 -1.99 4.13
C ILE A 133 10.25 -1.59 5.14
N PRO A 134 9.48 -0.52 4.88
CA PRO A 134 8.35 -0.16 5.72
C PRO A 134 7.32 -1.28 5.74
N SER A 135 6.52 -1.37 6.81
CA SER A 135 5.40 -2.30 6.87
C SER A 135 4.25 -1.84 5.97
N GLY A 136 3.46 -2.79 5.49
CA GLY A 136 2.23 -2.46 4.77
C GLY A 136 1.29 -1.61 5.60
N ALA A 137 1.20 -1.85 6.90
CA ALA A 137 0.36 -1.05 7.81
C ALA A 137 0.81 0.42 7.87
N SER A 138 2.12 0.69 7.91
CA SER A 138 2.65 2.06 7.93
C SER A 138 2.32 2.79 6.63
N ILE A 139 2.60 2.19 5.48
CA ILE A 139 2.33 2.81 4.18
C ILE A 139 0.82 2.91 3.90
N PHE A 140 0.04 1.91 4.32
CA PHE A 140 -1.41 1.95 4.21
C PHE A 140 -2.01 3.11 5.00
N THR A 141 -1.56 3.31 6.25
CA THR A 141 -1.99 4.43 7.10
C THR A 141 -1.66 5.77 6.45
N ALA A 142 -0.42 5.95 5.95
CA ALA A 142 -0.02 7.16 5.24
C ALA A 142 -0.87 7.42 3.98
N ALA A 143 -1.18 6.35 3.23
CA ALA A 143 -2.03 6.45 2.04
C ALA A 143 -3.49 6.79 2.39
N LEU A 144 -4.03 6.28 3.50
CA LEU A 144 -5.36 6.64 4.01
C LEU A 144 -5.43 8.12 4.41
N ILE A 145 -4.40 8.66 5.09
CA ILE A 145 -4.31 10.09 5.39
C ILE A 145 -4.33 10.91 4.10
N ARG A 146 -3.56 10.49 3.09
CA ARG A 146 -3.53 11.17 1.79
C ARG A 146 -4.90 11.17 1.11
N LEU A 147 -5.63 10.05 1.11
CA LEU A 147 -7.00 9.98 0.60
C LEU A 147 -7.94 10.93 1.37
N GLY A 148 -7.83 10.95 2.69
CA GLY A 148 -8.63 11.85 3.53
C GLY A 148 -8.37 13.32 3.24
N VAL A 149 -7.11 13.72 3.18
CA VAL A 149 -6.71 15.12 3.01
C VAL A 149 -6.93 15.61 1.57
N VAL A 150 -6.56 14.82 0.57
CA VAL A 150 -6.58 15.26 -0.84
C VAL A 150 -7.94 15.04 -1.50
N ALA A 151 -8.60 13.92 -1.22
CA ALA A 151 -9.88 13.57 -1.82
C ALA A 151 -11.09 13.86 -0.91
N GLY A 152 -10.87 14.25 0.35
CA GLY A 152 -11.96 14.46 1.31
C GLY A 152 -12.60 13.16 1.80
N ASP A 153 -11.87 12.02 1.74
CA ASP A 153 -12.35 10.73 2.24
C ASP A 153 -12.28 10.69 3.78
N ALA A 154 -13.36 11.16 4.42
CA ALA A 154 -13.45 11.25 5.87
C ALA A 154 -13.32 9.88 6.57
N ASP A 155 -13.82 8.81 5.93
CA ASP A 155 -13.72 7.46 6.49
C ASP A 155 -12.29 6.93 6.46
N ALA A 156 -11.53 7.21 5.41
CA ALA A 156 -10.12 6.86 5.32
C ALA A 156 -9.32 7.61 6.40
N LEU A 157 -9.57 8.92 6.57
CA LEU A 157 -8.90 9.72 7.59
C LEU A 157 -9.22 9.23 9.00
N ALA A 158 -10.49 8.98 9.30
CA ALA A 158 -10.90 8.48 10.61
C ALA A 158 -10.30 7.10 10.94
N LEU A 159 -10.20 6.21 9.95
CA LEU A 159 -9.55 4.91 10.13
C LEU A 159 -8.05 5.07 10.44
N ALA A 160 -7.36 5.93 9.70
CA ALA A 160 -5.94 6.22 9.93
C ALA A 160 -5.70 6.84 11.33
N GLU A 161 -6.51 7.82 11.72
CA GLU A 161 -6.44 8.46 13.04
C GLU A 161 -6.65 7.45 14.17
N ARG A 162 -7.70 6.64 14.09
CA ARG A 162 -7.96 5.59 15.09
C ARG A 162 -6.78 4.63 15.22
N TYR A 163 -6.21 4.17 14.10
CA TYR A 163 -5.07 3.28 14.12
C TYR A 163 -3.84 3.94 14.75
N LEU A 164 -3.52 5.19 14.39
CA LEU A 164 -2.40 5.94 14.97
C LEU A 164 -2.56 6.19 16.46
N VAL A 165 -3.74 6.64 16.90
CA VAL A 165 -4.03 6.85 18.32
C VAL A 165 -3.85 5.54 19.11
N GLN A 166 -4.40 4.44 18.59
CA GLN A 166 -4.24 3.13 19.22
C GLN A 166 -2.77 2.70 19.32
N ARG A 167 -1.97 2.95 18.29
CA ARG A 167 -0.52 2.63 18.28
C ARG A 167 0.27 3.51 19.24
N LEU A 168 -0.10 4.77 19.40
CA LEU A 168 0.59 5.73 20.29
C LEU A 168 0.21 5.57 21.76
N THR A 169 -1.04 5.17 22.06
CA THR A 169 -1.57 5.13 23.43
C THR A 169 -1.69 3.70 23.97
N GLY A 170 -1.51 2.69 23.13
CA GLY A 170 -1.65 1.28 23.50
C GLY A 170 -0.53 0.78 24.41
N PRO A 171 -0.74 -0.38 25.08
CA PRO A 171 0.24 -0.99 25.98
C PRO A 171 1.51 -1.46 25.27
N THR A 172 1.47 -1.65 23.97
CA THR A 172 2.64 -1.91 23.14
C THR A 172 3.33 -0.59 22.87
N GLN A 173 4.41 -0.30 23.56
CA GLN A 173 5.21 0.89 23.31
C GLN A 173 5.60 0.93 21.84
N VAL A 174 5.13 1.98 21.16
CA VAL A 174 5.55 2.26 19.79
C VAL A 174 7.04 2.55 19.83
N ASN A 175 7.82 1.64 19.32
CA ASN A 175 9.19 1.95 19.01
C ASN A 175 9.15 2.88 17.78
N ALA A 176 9.43 4.17 17.97
CA ALA A 176 9.41 5.17 16.91
C ALA A 176 10.29 4.79 15.70
N TRP A 177 11.28 3.92 15.93
CA TRP A 177 12.14 3.36 14.88
C TRP A 177 11.43 2.28 14.01
N ALA A 178 10.28 1.82 14.43
CA ALA A 178 9.59 0.70 13.79
C ALA A 178 8.25 1.11 13.15
N ASN A 179 7.97 2.40 12.99
CA ASN A 179 6.68 2.85 12.44
C ASN A 179 6.84 4.12 11.60
N SER A 180 7.14 3.95 10.33
CA SER A 180 7.19 5.05 9.36
C SER A 180 5.84 5.76 9.17
N ALA A 181 4.72 5.13 9.57
CA ALA A 181 3.40 5.76 9.58
C ALA A 181 3.33 7.00 10.50
N LEU A 182 4.18 7.08 11.52
CA LEU A 182 4.25 8.25 12.41
C LEU A 182 4.93 9.45 11.77
N LEU A 183 5.58 9.27 10.62
CA LEU A 183 6.28 10.30 9.88
C LEU A 183 5.44 10.86 8.70
N ALA A 184 4.26 10.33 8.49
CA ALA A 184 3.34 10.75 7.44
C ALA A 184 2.39 11.86 7.92
#